data_a9315a4dfec7a11074c815970818d7d6
#
_entry.id   a9315a4dfec7a11074c815970818d7d6
#
_cell.length_a   1.000
_cell.length_b   1.000
_cell.length_c   1.000
_cell.angle_alpha   90.00
_cell.angle_beta   90.00
_cell.angle_gamma   90.00
#
_symmetry.space_group_name_H-M   'P 1'
#
loop_
_entity.id
_entity.type
_entity.pdbx_description
1 polymer ?
#
loop_
_entity_poly.entity_id
_entity_poly.type
_entity_poly.pdbx_seq_one_letter_code
_entity_poly.pdbx_strand_id
1 'polypeptide(L)'
;MKANLCYRAGAVLAVMLLTAVFAAAADNGDGIFVLTSTNSASNNDVVVFKLNTAGTPTLSLVNMLPTGGAGGASGNAGAVQFGDDFGAVANFGSNSVSQLVRQGGSISVAGTIKLAPGCVKPASVALAGNQLFVVGANCAESHKFPSGNVDGPVVALTDPSAAQIAVGQSWAAVTMTSGSVLQLLLNGEGTLNGTTAKVTLPSAANNTPLGAAFWGDILGFNPAHSPDSFALVNKNRNVFPVVGPQPPYPTNAPCWLAKGPGSLWYSGNSPGQAISIFFSDGQGGTFYKSVSLPGTPTDITVSRDRQWLAVIYTAADGSGGRVAVFAIDAYGDLSPVATSSPIGVAAFSGVAFSQ
;
A
#
# COMPACT_ATOMS: atom_id res chain seq x y z
N MET A 1 6.39 12.31 80.81
CA MET A 1 6.61 13.33 79.74
C MET A 1 7.44 12.71 78.63
N LYS A 2 6.87 12.30 77.52
CA LYS A 2 7.57 11.84 76.29
C LYS A 2 7.00 12.61 75.13
N ALA A 3 7.79 13.45 74.49
CA ALA A 3 7.45 14.25 73.33
C ALA A 3 7.61 13.39 72.07
N ASN A 4 6.52 13.26 71.27
CA ASN A 4 6.52 12.65 69.95
C ASN A 4 6.86 13.71 68.92
N LEU A 5 7.95 13.54 68.21
CA LEU A 5 8.38 14.35 67.08
C LEU A 5 7.85 13.76 65.81
N CYS A 6 6.87 14.41 65.15
CA CYS A 6 6.37 14.06 63.81
C CYS A 6 7.31 14.58 62.71
N TYR A 7 7.98 13.67 62.00
CA TYR A 7 8.69 13.99 60.76
C TYR A 7 7.68 14.00 59.59
N ARG A 8 7.51 15.15 58.97
CA ARG A 8 6.83 15.27 57.67
C ARG A 8 7.86 15.03 56.57
N ALA A 9 7.75 13.92 55.87
CA ALA A 9 8.49 13.69 54.61
C ALA A 9 7.74 14.39 53.47
N GLY A 10 8.37 15.43 52.93
CA GLY A 10 7.89 16.06 51.69
C GLY A 10 8.39 15.27 50.50
N ALA A 11 7.46 14.68 49.71
CA ALA A 11 7.79 14.06 48.42
C ALA A 11 7.92 15.16 47.37
N VAL A 12 9.15 15.35 46.89
CA VAL A 12 9.38 16.20 45.69
C VAL A 12 9.14 15.33 44.48
N LEU A 13 8.03 15.61 43.76
CA LEU A 13 7.68 15.00 42.49
C LEU A 13 8.53 15.66 41.38
N ALA A 14 9.61 15.01 40.97
CA ALA A 14 10.39 15.43 39.81
C ALA A 14 9.65 15.01 38.54
N VAL A 15 8.98 15.93 37.86
CA VAL A 15 8.43 15.74 36.51
C VAL A 15 9.59 15.76 35.52
N MET A 16 10.04 14.58 35.09
CA MET A 16 10.93 14.47 33.94
C MET A 16 10.11 14.71 32.66
N LEU A 17 10.26 15.87 32.05
CA LEU A 17 9.88 16.08 30.65
C LEU A 17 10.80 15.24 29.77
N LEU A 18 10.34 14.08 29.31
CA LEU A 18 10.95 13.38 28.18
C LEU A 18 10.63 14.18 26.91
N THR A 19 11.54 15.04 26.50
CA THR A 19 11.57 15.54 25.13
C THR A 19 12.02 14.38 24.25
N ALA A 20 11.07 13.78 23.51
CA ALA A 20 11.40 12.84 22.44
C ALA A 20 12.20 13.61 21.38
N VAL A 21 13.51 13.48 21.40
CA VAL A 21 14.38 13.90 20.31
C VAL A 21 14.14 12.87 19.21
N PHE A 22 13.35 13.24 18.21
CA PHE A 22 13.33 12.50 16.95
C PHE A 22 14.74 12.60 16.38
N ALA A 23 15.50 11.53 16.48
CA ALA A 23 16.72 11.39 15.70
C ALA A 23 16.25 11.33 14.24
N ALA A 24 16.37 12.44 13.52
CA ALA A 24 16.30 12.44 12.08
C ALA A 24 17.36 11.43 11.62
N ALA A 25 16.91 10.34 11.02
CA ALA A 25 17.81 9.44 10.32
C ALA A 25 18.66 10.32 9.39
N ALA A 26 19.96 10.20 9.48
CA ALA A 26 20.86 10.97 8.61
C ALA A 26 20.42 10.66 7.17
N ASP A 27 19.91 11.66 6.49
CA ASP A 27 19.64 11.60 5.05
C ASP A 27 21.00 11.37 4.39
N ASN A 28 21.25 10.14 3.95
CA ASN A 28 22.50 9.75 3.28
C ASN A 28 22.66 10.43 1.90
N GLY A 29 21.97 11.54 1.66
CA GLY A 29 22.01 12.32 0.43
C GLY A 29 21.05 11.86 -0.65
N ASP A 30 20.43 10.70 -0.50
CA ASP A 30 19.62 10.07 -1.55
C ASP A 30 18.15 10.52 -1.52
N GLY A 31 17.64 11.00 -0.38
CA GLY A 31 16.27 11.52 -0.22
C GLY A 31 15.18 10.43 -0.26
N ILE A 32 13.99 10.78 0.21
CA ILE A 32 12.79 9.93 0.15
C ILE A 32 12.00 10.30 -1.09
N PHE A 33 11.69 9.33 -1.95
CA PHE A 33 10.83 9.54 -3.10
C PHE A 33 9.46 8.89 -2.88
N VAL A 34 8.43 9.54 -3.39
CA VAL A 34 7.08 8.99 -3.53
C VAL A 34 6.77 8.89 -5.01
N LEU A 35 6.45 7.68 -5.46
CA LEU A 35 6.20 7.37 -6.86
C LEU A 35 4.72 7.02 -7.04
N THR A 36 4.15 7.47 -8.15
CA THR A 36 2.81 7.06 -8.59
C THR A 36 2.76 7.02 -10.11
N SER A 37 1.71 6.49 -10.71
CA SER A 37 1.53 6.53 -12.16
C SER A 37 0.36 7.42 -12.56
N THR A 38 0.45 8.01 -13.75
CA THR A 38 -0.64 8.79 -14.35
C THR A 38 -1.82 7.93 -14.77
N ASN A 39 -1.59 6.62 -14.92
CA ASN A 39 -2.58 5.65 -15.42
C ASN A 39 -3.24 6.09 -16.74
N SER A 40 -2.57 6.93 -17.52
CA SER A 40 -3.10 7.43 -18.79
C SER A 40 -3.27 6.29 -19.79
N ALA A 41 -4.43 6.21 -20.42
CA ALA A 41 -4.75 5.16 -21.39
C ALA A 41 -3.95 5.27 -22.69
N SER A 42 -3.32 6.41 -22.96
CA SER A 42 -2.48 6.61 -24.15
C SER A 42 -0.99 6.50 -23.83
N ASN A 43 -0.53 7.17 -22.77
CA ASN A 43 0.88 7.18 -22.33
C ASN A 43 0.91 7.18 -20.83
N ASN A 44 1.31 6.07 -20.24
CA ASN A 44 1.47 5.96 -18.79
C ASN A 44 2.84 6.51 -18.38
N ASP A 45 2.85 7.45 -17.44
CA ASP A 45 4.09 8.01 -16.89
C ASP A 45 4.19 7.65 -15.40
N VAL A 46 5.40 7.43 -14.92
CA VAL A 46 5.71 7.44 -13.49
C VAL A 46 5.98 8.87 -13.05
N VAL A 47 5.23 9.32 -12.07
CA VAL A 47 5.41 10.65 -11.46
C VAL A 47 6.24 10.47 -10.19
N VAL A 48 7.35 11.16 -10.12
CA VAL A 48 8.32 11.09 -9.02
C VAL A 48 8.28 12.37 -8.22
N PHE A 49 7.92 12.27 -6.96
CA PHE A 49 8.01 13.37 -5.99
C PHE A 49 9.15 13.10 -5.01
N LYS A 50 9.85 14.16 -4.60
CA LYS A 50 10.82 14.11 -3.50
C LYS A 50 10.18 14.68 -2.25
N LEU A 51 10.19 13.90 -1.16
CA LEU A 51 9.85 14.36 0.17
C LEU A 51 11.09 14.95 0.81
N ASN A 52 11.05 16.24 1.09
CA ASN A 52 12.05 16.93 1.91
C ASN A 52 11.53 17.05 3.33
N THR A 53 12.22 16.50 4.30
CA THR A 53 11.85 16.51 5.71
C THR A 53 12.63 17.55 6.53
N ALA A 54 13.61 18.25 5.93
CA ALA A 54 14.38 19.30 6.58
C ALA A 54 13.56 20.59 6.67
N GLY A 55 13.46 21.17 7.86
CA GLY A 55 12.67 22.39 8.11
C GLY A 55 11.17 22.15 7.99
N THR A 56 10.46 23.02 7.25
CA THR A 56 9.05 22.76 6.89
C THR A 56 8.99 21.69 5.79
N PRO A 57 8.39 20.53 6.04
CA PRO A 57 8.37 19.45 5.05
C PRO A 57 7.66 19.87 3.76
N THR A 58 8.20 19.44 2.63
CA THR A 58 7.64 19.70 1.29
C THR A 58 7.66 18.44 0.44
N LEU A 59 6.69 18.34 -0.48
CA LEU A 59 6.62 17.29 -1.49
C LEU A 59 6.68 17.92 -2.88
N SER A 60 7.83 17.82 -3.52
CA SER A 60 8.12 18.51 -4.78
C SER A 60 8.16 17.52 -5.95
N LEU A 61 7.51 17.87 -7.07
CA LEU A 61 7.65 17.11 -8.31
C LEU A 61 9.12 17.18 -8.78
N VAL A 62 9.72 16.02 -8.98
CA VAL A 62 11.09 15.90 -9.50
C VAL A 62 11.07 15.57 -10.99
N ASN A 63 10.24 14.58 -11.38
CA ASN A 63 10.20 14.10 -12.75
C ASN A 63 8.86 13.45 -13.10
N MET A 64 8.59 13.38 -14.40
CA MET A 64 7.58 12.52 -15.01
C MET A 64 8.29 11.66 -16.05
N LEU A 65 8.30 10.36 -15.84
CA LEU A 65 9.09 9.39 -16.60
C LEU A 65 8.15 8.56 -17.48
N PRO A 66 8.23 8.69 -18.81
CA PRO A 66 7.47 7.83 -19.71
C PRO A 66 7.79 6.36 -19.47
N THR A 67 6.77 5.54 -19.23
CA THR A 67 6.94 4.10 -19.02
C THR A 67 7.17 3.34 -20.34
N GLY A 68 6.86 3.98 -21.48
CA GLY A 68 6.82 3.31 -22.78
C GLY A 68 5.58 2.44 -22.98
N GLY A 69 4.59 2.52 -22.07
CA GLY A 69 3.34 1.78 -22.14
C GLY A 69 2.11 2.65 -21.91
N ALA A 70 0.94 2.02 -21.93
CA ALA A 70 -0.37 2.63 -21.69
C ALA A 70 -1.01 2.09 -20.42
N GLY A 71 -1.63 2.96 -19.62
CA GLY A 71 -2.38 2.64 -18.41
C GLY A 71 -3.85 2.33 -18.71
N GLY A 72 -4.78 2.93 -17.95
CA GLY A 72 -6.23 2.79 -18.12
C GLY A 72 -6.85 1.68 -17.25
N ALA A 73 -6.16 1.20 -16.22
CA ALA A 73 -6.74 0.32 -15.22
C ALA A 73 -7.75 1.09 -14.34
N SER A 74 -8.74 0.38 -13.83
CA SER A 74 -9.68 0.89 -12.83
C SER A 74 -10.07 -0.21 -11.85
N GLY A 75 -10.40 0.16 -10.61
CA GLY A 75 -10.76 -0.81 -9.58
C GLY A 75 -9.62 -1.76 -9.21
N ASN A 76 -8.39 -1.26 -9.21
CA ASN A 76 -7.17 -1.99 -8.87
C ASN A 76 -6.39 -1.26 -7.78
N ALA A 77 -5.45 -1.94 -7.16
CA ALA A 77 -4.50 -1.40 -6.20
C ALA A 77 -3.09 -1.96 -6.48
N GLY A 78 -2.06 -1.28 -5.99
CA GLY A 78 -0.69 -1.74 -6.14
C GLY A 78 -0.20 -1.74 -7.59
N ALA A 79 -0.61 -0.76 -8.42
CA ALA A 79 -0.11 -0.62 -9.78
C ALA A 79 1.35 -0.18 -9.84
N VAL A 80 1.87 0.44 -8.77
CA VAL A 80 3.27 0.85 -8.61
C VAL A 80 3.83 0.24 -7.34
N GLN A 81 5.00 -0.38 -7.41
CA GLN A 81 5.72 -0.91 -6.26
C GLN A 81 7.19 -0.56 -6.37
N PHE A 82 7.84 -0.37 -5.21
CA PHE A 82 9.28 -0.11 -5.15
C PHE A 82 9.90 -0.88 -3.98
N GLY A 83 11.00 -1.58 -4.23
CA GLY A 83 11.81 -2.24 -3.21
C GLY A 83 13.02 -1.38 -2.81
N ASP A 84 14.21 -1.99 -2.68
CA ASP A 84 15.43 -1.28 -2.33
C ASP A 84 15.87 -0.32 -3.45
N ASP A 85 16.39 -0.87 -4.56
CA ASP A 85 16.89 -0.10 -5.69
C ASP A 85 16.04 -0.24 -6.94
N PHE A 86 15.01 -1.08 -6.90
CA PHE A 86 14.20 -1.45 -8.05
C PHE A 86 12.73 -1.29 -7.76
N GLY A 87 11.98 -0.95 -8.79
CA GLY A 87 10.53 -0.84 -8.74
C GLY A 87 9.89 -1.31 -10.03
N ALA A 88 8.57 -1.38 -10.03
CA ALA A 88 7.79 -1.77 -11.18
C ALA A 88 6.48 -0.97 -11.26
N VAL A 89 6.02 -0.72 -12.48
CA VAL A 89 4.73 -0.11 -12.77
C VAL A 89 3.98 -0.90 -13.84
N ALA A 90 2.73 -1.21 -13.56
CA ALA A 90 1.83 -1.90 -14.49
C ALA A 90 1.37 -0.96 -15.61
N ASN A 91 1.46 -1.44 -16.85
CA ASN A 91 0.93 -0.77 -18.05
C ASN A 91 -0.25 -1.60 -18.58
N PHE A 92 -1.42 -1.39 -17.99
CA PHE A 92 -2.62 -2.17 -18.24
C PHE A 92 -3.01 -2.23 -19.72
N GLY A 93 -3.01 -1.07 -20.40
CA GLY A 93 -3.44 -0.95 -21.79
C GLY A 93 -2.46 -1.54 -22.81
N SER A 94 -1.19 -1.65 -22.47
CA SER A 94 -0.15 -2.17 -23.36
C SER A 94 0.35 -3.57 -22.99
N ASN A 95 -0.28 -4.25 -22.02
CA ASN A 95 0.07 -5.61 -21.60
C ASN A 95 1.56 -5.76 -21.22
N SER A 96 2.08 -4.82 -20.45
CA SER A 96 3.49 -4.80 -20.06
C SER A 96 3.67 -4.26 -18.64
N VAL A 97 4.84 -4.46 -18.09
CA VAL A 97 5.28 -3.86 -16.82
C VAL A 97 6.58 -3.11 -17.10
N SER A 98 6.70 -1.86 -16.66
CA SER A 98 7.95 -1.13 -16.76
C SER A 98 8.74 -1.25 -15.48
N GLN A 99 10.04 -1.50 -15.65
CA GLN A 99 11.02 -1.60 -14.57
C GLN A 99 11.52 -0.21 -14.21
N LEU A 100 11.57 0.07 -12.93
CA LEU A 100 12.14 1.28 -12.35
C LEU A 100 13.46 0.93 -11.65
N VAL A 101 14.39 1.85 -11.70
CA VAL A 101 15.69 1.73 -11.01
C VAL A 101 15.99 3.03 -10.28
N ARG A 102 16.44 2.90 -9.04
CA ARG A 102 17.04 3.98 -8.28
C ARG A 102 18.56 3.93 -8.39
N GLN A 103 19.17 5.06 -8.67
CA GLN A 103 20.61 5.23 -8.64
C GLN A 103 20.92 6.52 -7.87
N GLY A 104 21.30 6.34 -6.59
CA GLY A 104 21.47 7.46 -5.68
C GLY A 104 20.20 8.31 -5.58
N GLY A 105 20.33 9.60 -5.79
CA GLY A 105 19.22 10.57 -5.73
C GLY A 105 18.33 10.64 -6.98
N SER A 106 18.33 9.64 -7.86
CA SER A 106 17.51 9.65 -9.09
C SER A 106 16.76 8.35 -9.33
N ILE A 107 15.59 8.48 -9.94
CA ILE A 107 14.75 7.36 -10.41
C ILE A 107 14.73 7.41 -11.94
N SER A 108 14.80 6.25 -12.58
CA SER A 108 14.71 6.10 -14.03
C SER A 108 13.89 4.87 -14.43
N VAL A 109 13.37 4.86 -15.66
CA VAL A 109 12.79 3.67 -16.29
C VAL A 109 13.90 2.91 -16.98
N ALA A 110 14.14 1.68 -16.53
CA ALA A 110 15.24 0.83 -17.04
C ALA A 110 14.84 0.00 -18.26
N GLY A 111 13.55 -0.28 -18.42
CA GLY A 111 13.05 -1.08 -19.53
C GLY A 111 11.63 -1.58 -19.32
N THR A 112 11.19 -2.44 -20.23
CA THR A 112 9.86 -3.04 -20.20
C THR A 112 9.97 -4.55 -20.09
N ILE A 113 9.24 -5.11 -19.13
CA ILE A 113 9.07 -6.55 -18.93
C ILE A 113 7.81 -6.97 -19.70
N LYS A 114 7.97 -7.95 -20.58
CA LYS A 114 6.85 -8.57 -21.29
C LYS A 114 6.19 -9.61 -20.40
N LEU A 115 4.87 -9.63 -20.38
CA LEU A 115 4.11 -10.69 -19.74
C LEU A 115 4.33 -12.02 -20.47
N ALA A 116 4.08 -13.12 -19.77
CA ALA A 116 4.05 -14.46 -20.39
C ALA A 116 3.04 -14.50 -21.54
N PRO A 117 3.26 -15.34 -22.57
CA PRO A 117 2.33 -15.45 -23.69
C PRO A 117 0.90 -15.75 -23.22
N GLY A 118 -0.04 -14.94 -23.68
CA GLY A 118 -1.46 -15.05 -23.31
C GLY A 118 -1.87 -14.29 -22.05
N CYS A 119 -0.94 -13.81 -21.22
CA CYS A 119 -1.25 -12.90 -20.12
C CYS A 119 -1.54 -11.50 -20.63
N VAL A 120 -2.62 -10.88 -20.12
CA VAL A 120 -3.06 -9.55 -20.58
C VAL A 120 -3.51 -8.68 -19.42
N LYS A 121 -3.47 -7.38 -19.67
CA LYS A 121 -4.04 -6.34 -18.78
C LYS A 121 -3.49 -6.43 -17.35
N PRO A 122 -2.18 -6.23 -17.12
CA PRO A 122 -1.62 -6.24 -15.77
C PRO A 122 -2.28 -5.15 -14.92
N ALA A 123 -2.95 -5.56 -13.85
CA ALA A 123 -3.68 -4.65 -12.97
C ALA A 123 -2.84 -4.25 -11.75
N SER A 124 -1.96 -5.14 -11.30
CA SER A 124 -1.19 -4.95 -10.07
C SER A 124 0.14 -5.68 -10.13
N VAL A 125 1.12 -5.13 -9.42
CA VAL A 125 2.45 -5.71 -9.23
C VAL A 125 2.78 -5.81 -7.74
N ALA A 126 3.62 -6.77 -7.36
CA ALA A 126 4.18 -6.88 -6.01
C ALA A 126 5.65 -7.30 -6.10
N LEU A 127 6.46 -6.88 -5.13
CA LEU A 127 7.86 -7.22 -5.02
C LEU A 127 8.12 -8.01 -3.73
N ALA A 128 8.89 -9.09 -3.83
CA ALA A 128 9.38 -9.82 -2.67
C ALA A 128 10.78 -10.38 -2.98
N GLY A 129 11.78 -9.92 -2.23
CA GLY A 129 13.18 -10.26 -2.51
C GLY A 129 13.57 -9.85 -3.94
N ASN A 130 14.04 -10.82 -4.72
CA ASN A 130 14.41 -10.65 -6.12
C ASN A 130 13.33 -11.12 -7.10
N GLN A 131 12.07 -11.18 -6.66
CA GLN A 131 10.94 -11.58 -7.47
C GLN A 131 9.96 -10.41 -7.67
N LEU A 132 9.50 -10.27 -8.90
CA LEU A 132 8.37 -9.43 -9.27
C LEU A 132 7.18 -10.35 -9.56
N PHE A 133 6.07 -10.07 -8.91
CA PHE A 133 4.78 -10.74 -9.16
C PHE A 133 3.88 -9.80 -9.92
N VAL A 134 3.18 -10.34 -10.90
CA VAL A 134 2.23 -9.58 -11.72
C VAL A 134 0.91 -10.33 -11.74
N VAL A 135 -0.18 -9.62 -11.58
CA VAL A 135 -1.51 -10.15 -11.86
C VAL A 135 -2.14 -9.35 -13.00
N GLY A 136 -2.61 -10.09 -13.99
CA GLY A 136 -3.41 -9.58 -15.10
C GLY A 136 -4.84 -10.10 -15.06
N ALA A 137 -5.62 -9.76 -16.09
CA ALA A 137 -7.02 -10.16 -16.16
C ALA A 137 -7.24 -11.70 -16.21
N ASN A 138 -6.27 -12.45 -16.69
CA ASN A 138 -6.39 -13.89 -16.93
C ASN A 138 -5.21 -14.72 -16.42
N CYS A 139 -4.27 -14.09 -15.73
CA CYS A 139 -3.09 -14.79 -15.21
C CYS A 139 -2.50 -14.13 -13.97
N ALA A 140 -1.77 -14.91 -13.18
CA ALA A 140 -0.75 -14.44 -12.25
C ALA A 140 0.57 -15.09 -12.60
N GLU A 141 1.64 -14.33 -12.56
CA GLU A 141 2.98 -14.77 -12.92
C GLU A 141 4.05 -14.17 -12.02
N SER A 142 5.19 -14.84 -11.90
CA SER A 142 6.39 -14.32 -11.24
C SER A 142 7.52 -14.17 -12.24
N HIS A 143 8.35 -13.15 -12.02
CA HIS A 143 9.53 -12.84 -12.84
C HIS A 143 10.73 -12.68 -11.95
N LYS A 144 11.87 -13.18 -12.41
CA LYS A 144 13.14 -12.88 -11.77
C LYS A 144 13.47 -11.40 -11.99
N PHE A 145 13.67 -10.68 -10.90
CA PHE A 145 13.89 -9.24 -10.94
C PHE A 145 15.33 -8.91 -10.53
N PRO A 146 16.06 -8.02 -11.22
CA PRO A 146 15.59 -7.11 -12.27
C PRO A 146 15.64 -7.67 -13.72
N SER A 147 16.02 -8.93 -13.98
CA SER A 147 16.18 -9.44 -15.35
C SER A 147 14.86 -9.46 -16.15
N GLY A 148 13.72 -9.52 -15.48
CA GLY A 148 12.40 -9.51 -16.12
C GLY A 148 11.97 -10.84 -16.76
N ASN A 149 12.77 -11.89 -16.65
CA ASN A 149 12.42 -13.21 -17.18
C ASN A 149 11.33 -13.85 -16.32
N VAL A 150 10.35 -14.50 -16.96
CA VAL A 150 9.36 -15.32 -16.26
C VAL A 150 10.08 -16.39 -15.44
N ASP A 151 9.72 -16.51 -14.18
CA ASP A 151 10.33 -17.41 -13.21
C ASP A 151 9.24 -18.17 -12.45
N GLY A 152 9.16 -19.44 -12.69
CA GLY A 152 8.08 -20.32 -12.20
C GLY A 152 6.89 -20.44 -13.16
N PRO A 153 5.89 -21.25 -12.79
CA PRO A 153 4.71 -21.47 -13.61
C PRO A 153 3.80 -20.24 -13.63
N VAL A 154 3.20 -20.01 -14.81
CA VAL A 154 2.11 -19.04 -14.99
C VAL A 154 0.80 -19.66 -14.49
N VAL A 155 0.11 -18.97 -13.62
CA VAL A 155 -1.18 -19.39 -13.06
C VAL A 155 -2.31 -18.78 -13.88
N ALA A 156 -3.11 -19.62 -14.53
CA ALA A 156 -4.29 -19.15 -15.25
C ALA A 156 -5.40 -18.72 -14.29
N LEU A 157 -5.99 -17.56 -14.54
CA LEU A 157 -7.17 -17.05 -13.83
C LEU A 157 -8.38 -17.17 -14.74
N THR A 158 -9.44 -17.82 -14.26
CA THR A 158 -10.71 -17.95 -14.99
C THR A 158 -11.66 -16.78 -14.77
N ASP A 159 -11.38 -15.97 -13.75
CA ASP A 159 -12.13 -14.76 -13.38
C ASP A 159 -11.27 -13.54 -13.71
N PRO A 160 -11.73 -12.63 -14.60
CA PRO A 160 -10.94 -11.46 -15.02
C PRO A 160 -11.00 -10.29 -14.04
N SER A 161 -11.58 -10.46 -12.87
CA SER A 161 -11.83 -9.40 -11.89
C SER A 161 -10.66 -9.17 -10.91
N ALA A 162 -9.45 -9.63 -11.24
CA ALA A 162 -8.26 -9.44 -10.41
C ALA A 162 -7.98 -7.96 -10.15
N ALA A 163 -7.85 -7.59 -8.87
CA ALA A 163 -7.64 -6.21 -8.44
C ALA A 163 -6.24 -5.95 -7.92
N GLN A 164 -5.73 -6.83 -7.05
CA GLN A 164 -4.38 -6.69 -6.49
C GLN A 164 -3.74 -8.06 -6.29
N ILE A 165 -2.42 -8.12 -6.53
CA ILE A 165 -1.55 -9.16 -6.03
C ILE A 165 -0.76 -8.63 -4.85
N ALA A 166 -0.74 -9.37 -3.75
CA ALA A 166 0.11 -9.11 -2.60
C ALA A 166 0.90 -10.37 -2.26
N VAL A 167 2.08 -10.21 -1.65
CA VAL A 167 3.00 -11.33 -1.39
C VAL A 167 3.40 -11.35 0.08
N GLY A 168 3.21 -12.51 0.71
CA GLY A 168 3.66 -12.84 2.06
C GLY A 168 4.95 -13.65 2.05
N GLN A 169 5.24 -14.30 3.17
CA GLN A 169 6.47 -15.09 3.31
C GLN A 169 6.39 -16.44 2.58
N SER A 170 5.25 -17.13 2.62
CA SER A 170 5.08 -18.48 2.06
C SER A 170 4.01 -18.58 0.96
N TRP A 171 3.24 -17.52 0.74
CA TRP A 171 2.18 -17.48 -0.25
C TRP A 171 1.89 -16.05 -0.73
N ALA A 172 1.34 -15.95 -1.92
CA ALA A 172 0.80 -14.72 -2.48
C ALA A 172 -0.72 -14.79 -2.53
N ALA A 173 -1.36 -13.65 -2.57
CA ALA A 173 -2.81 -13.53 -2.67
C ALA A 173 -3.20 -12.66 -3.85
N VAL A 174 -4.29 -13.03 -4.53
CA VAL A 174 -4.97 -12.17 -5.50
C VAL A 174 -6.36 -11.86 -4.98
N THR A 175 -6.67 -10.59 -4.79
CA THR A 175 -8.02 -10.12 -4.52
C THR A 175 -8.79 -9.99 -5.82
N MET A 176 -10.04 -10.45 -5.80
CA MET A 176 -10.93 -10.49 -6.97
C MET A 176 -12.18 -9.65 -6.65
N THR A 177 -12.44 -8.62 -7.43
CA THR A 177 -13.63 -7.75 -7.20
C THR A 177 -14.95 -8.48 -7.36
N SER A 178 -14.97 -9.66 -7.96
CA SER A 178 -16.11 -10.58 -8.02
C SER A 178 -16.51 -11.22 -6.68
N GLY A 179 -15.72 -11.00 -5.60
CA GLY A 179 -16.05 -11.50 -4.26
C GLY A 179 -15.21 -12.70 -3.80
N SER A 180 -13.96 -12.80 -4.23
CA SER A 180 -13.08 -13.87 -3.77
C SER A 180 -11.64 -13.42 -3.55
N VAL A 181 -10.88 -14.21 -2.81
CA VAL A 181 -9.42 -14.14 -2.70
C VAL A 181 -8.85 -15.48 -3.14
N LEU A 182 -7.83 -15.43 -4.00
CA LEU A 182 -7.07 -16.61 -4.38
C LEU A 182 -5.77 -16.65 -3.60
N GLN A 183 -5.50 -17.78 -2.97
CA GLN A 183 -4.21 -18.11 -2.41
C GLN A 183 -3.35 -18.74 -3.51
N LEU A 184 -2.14 -18.25 -3.71
CA LEU A 184 -1.12 -18.75 -4.63
C LEU A 184 0.06 -19.23 -3.80
N LEU A 185 0.41 -20.50 -3.86
CA LEU A 185 1.54 -21.00 -3.08
C LEU A 185 2.87 -20.63 -3.74
N LEU A 186 3.86 -20.32 -2.90
CA LEU A 186 5.23 -20.11 -3.32
C LEU A 186 6.06 -21.38 -3.12
N ASN A 187 7.07 -21.58 -3.95
CA ASN A 187 8.10 -22.61 -3.77
C ASN A 187 9.24 -22.10 -2.86
N GLY A 188 10.24 -22.94 -2.61
CA GLY A 188 11.41 -22.60 -1.78
C GLY A 188 12.31 -21.49 -2.36
N GLU A 189 12.15 -21.15 -3.64
CA GLU A 189 12.86 -20.06 -4.31
C GLU A 189 12.07 -18.75 -4.29
N GLY A 190 10.85 -18.77 -3.71
CA GLY A 190 9.98 -17.60 -3.60
C GLY A 190 9.20 -17.29 -4.88
N THR A 191 9.14 -18.20 -5.86
CA THR A 191 8.31 -18.04 -7.07
C THR A 191 6.98 -18.76 -6.92
N LEU A 192 6.01 -18.46 -7.80
CA LEU A 192 4.76 -19.20 -7.86
C LEU A 192 5.05 -20.68 -8.17
N ASN A 193 4.36 -21.60 -7.47
CA ASN A 193 4.53 -23.04 -7.72
C ASN A 193 3.39 -23.67 -8.57
N GLY A 194 2.46 -22.84 -9.07
CA GLY A 194 1.32 -23.27 -9.86
C GLY A 194 0.11 -23.73 -9.06
N THR A 195 0.24 -23.91 -7.74
CA THR A 195 -0.87 -24.33 -6.88
C THR A 195 -1.70 -23.14 -6.43
N THR A 196 -3.01 -23.25 -6.62
CA THR A 196 -3.97 -22.22 -6.20
C THR A 196 -5.07 -22.81 -5.32
N ALA A 197 -5.62 -21.98 -4.45
CA ALA A 197 -6.80 -22.31 -3.68
C ALA A 197 -7.68 -21.09 -3.50
N LYS A 198 -8.98 -21.23 -3.71
CA LYS A 198 -9.95 -20.17 -3.42
C LYS A 198 -10.19 -20.11 -1.91
N VAL A 199 -10.13 -18.90 -1.35
CA VAL A 199 -10.52 -18.63 0.02
C VAL A 199 -12.03 -18.45 0.07
N THR A 200 -12.71 -19.21 0.92
CA THR A 200 -14.15 -19.03 1.16
C THR A 200 -14.34 -17.83 2.07
N LEU A 201 -14.94 -16.77 1.53
CA LEU A 201 -15.19 -15.53 2.27
C LEU A 201 -16.59 -15.53 2.91
N PRO A 202 -16.74 -15.13 4.17
CA PRO A 202 -18.04 -14.87 4.77
C PRO A 202 -18.70 -13.65 4.10
N SER A 203 -20.02 -13.51 4.22
CA SER A 203 -20.78 -12.41 3.57
C SER A 203 -20.27 -11.00 3.93
N ALA A 204 -19.75 -10.80 5.14
CA ALA A 204 -19.15 -9.53 5.56
C ALA A 204 -17.83 -9.19 4.85
N ALA A 205 -17.18 -10.15 4.20
CA ALA A 205 -15.87 -9.99 3.58
C ALA A 205 -15.86 -10.28 2.07
N ASN A 206 -16.96 -10.76 1.46
CA ASN A 206 -16.98 -11.15 0.05
C ASN A 206 -17.43 -10.02 -0.90
N ASN A 207 -17.64 -8.81 -0.37
CA ASN A 207 -18.17 -7.70 -1.14
C ASN A 207 -17.03 -6.86 -1.75
N THR A 208 -16.63 -7.22 -2.96
CA THR A 208 -15.58 -6.55 -3.74
C THR A 208 -14.22 -6.47 -3.02
N PRO A 209 -13.55 -7.61 -2.75
CA PRO A 209 -12.17 -7.60 -2.25
C PRO A 209 -11.24 -6.80 -3.17
N LEU A 210 -10.54 -5.79 -2.63
CA LEU A 210 -9.75 -4.85 -3.42
C LEU A 210 -8.32 -4.74 -2.87
N GLY A 211 -8.02 -3.70 -2.08
CA GLY A 211 -6.69 -3.44 -1.54
C GLY A 211 -6.24 -4.50 -0.54
N ALA A 212 -4.99 -4.91 -0.61
CA ALA A 212 -4.44 -5.98 0.21
C ALA A 212 -3.00 -5.72 0.64
N ALA A 213 -2.63 -6.19 1.82
CA ALA A 213 -1.27 -6.16 2.33
C ALA A 213 -0.99 -7.37 3.23
N PHE A 214 0.28 -7.74 3.38
CA PHE A 214 0.70 -8.84 4.24
C PHE A 214 1.36 -8.38 5.54
N TRP A 215 1.17 -9.17 6.58
CA TRP A 215 1.93 -9.18 7.83
C TRP A 215 2.45 -10.60 8.09
N GLY A 216 3.66 -10.88 7.68
CA GLY A 216 4.17 -12.25 7.64
C GLY A 216 3.34 -13.12 6.68
N ASP A 217 2.66 -14.14 7.21
CA ASP A 217 1.74 -15.01 6.46
C ASP A 217 0.26 -14.68 6.71
N ILE A 218 -0.04 -13.50 7.26
CA ILE A 218 -1.41 -13.01 7.42
C ILE A 218 -1.68 -11.96 6.34
N LEU A 219 -2.62 -12.24 5.47
CA LEU A 219 -3.16 -11.30 4.50
C LEU A 219 -4.22 -10.44 5.17
N GLY A 220 -4.13 -9.12 5.06
CA GLY A 220 -5.25 -8.21 5.22
C GLY A 220 -5.79 -7.79 3.86
N PHE A 221 -7.10 -7.65 3.71
CA PHE A 221 -7.70 -7.08 2.50
C PHE A 221 -8.99 -6.31 2.83
N ASN A 222 -9.32 -5.34 1.99
CA ASN A 222 -10.53 -4.54 2.11
C ASN A 222 -11.65 -5.09 1.23
N PRO A 223 -12.84 -5.40 1.79
CA PRO A 223 -14.07 -5.57 1.03
C PRO A 223 -14.69 -4.20 0.73
N ALA A 224 -14.42 -3.66 -0.46
CA ALA A 224 -14.65 -2.26 -0.82
C ALA A 224 -16.10 -1.74 -0.66
N HIS A 225 -17.10 -2.60 -0.63
CA HIS A 225 -18.49 -2.21 -0.42
C HIS A 225 -19.01 -2.47 1.00
N SER A 226 -18.12 -2.80 1.92
CA SER A 226 -18.46 -2.94 3.34
C SER A 226 -18.10 -1.67 4.10
N PRO A 227 -18.95 -1.18 5.00
CA PRO A 227 -18.62 0.01 5.79
C PRO A 227 -17.53 -0.31 6.80
N ASP A 228 -16.48 0.51 6.83
CA ASP A 228 -15.40 0.53 7.82
C ASP A 228 -14.87 -0.84 8.26
N SER A 229 -14.61 -1.71 7.31
CA SER A 229 -14.14 -3.06 7.63
C SER A 229 -12.95 -3.44 6.77
N PHE A 230 -12.15 -4.34 7.28
CA PHE A 230 -11.23 -5.14 6.50
C PHE A 230 -11.33 -6.60 6.98
N ALA A 231 -10.72 -7.53 6.27
CA ALA A 231 -10.68 -8.93 6.68
C ALA A 231 -9.24 -9.44 6.69
N LEU A 232 -8.97 -10.36 7.59
CA LEU A 232 -7.70 -11.06 7.71
C LEU A 232 -7.86 -12.50 7.21
N VAL A 233 -6.84 -13.02 6.56
CA VAL A 233 -6.77 -14.40 6.09
C VAL A 233 -5.41 -14.98 6.46
N ASN A 234 -5.38 -16.10 7.15
CA ASN A 234 -4.15 -16.81 7.41
C ASN A 234 -3.83 -17.84 6.32
N LYS A 235 -2.63 -18.43 6.35
CA LYS A 235 -2.19 -19.44 5.36
C LYS A 235 -3.08 -20.68 5.29
N ASN A 236 -3.85 -20.97 6.34
CA ASN A 236 -4.82 -22.08 6.37
C ASN A 236 -6.18 -21.68 5.80
N ARG A 237 -6.30 -20.46 5.25
CA ARG A 237 -7.51 -19.87 4.68
C ARG A 237 -8.63 -19.59 5.69
N ASN A 238 -8.32 -19.52 6.97
CA ASN A 238 -9.26 -19.03 7.97
C ASN A 238 -9.42 -17.51 7.80
N VAL A 239 -10.67 -17.05 7.77
CA VAL A 239 -11.03 -15.65 7.54
C VAL A 239 -11.53 -15.03 8.84
N PHE A 240 -11.00 -13.87 9.18
CA PHE A 240 -11.36 -13.11 10.37
C PHE A 240 -11.80 -11.70 9.95
N PRO A 241 -13.14 -11.45 9.77
CA PRO A 241 -13.62 -10.12 9.45
C PRO A 241 -13.38 -9.16 10.63
N VAL A 242 -12.93 -7.97 10.32
CA VAL A 242 -12.80 -6.85 11.26
C VAL A 242 -13.81 -5.79 10.87
N VAL A 243 -14.85 -5.64 11.66
CA VAL A 243 -15.95 -4.72 11.40
C VAL A 243 -15.65 -3.40 12.11
N GLY A 244 -15.69 -2.30 11.35
CA GLY A 244 -15.58 -0.95 11.88
C GLY A 244 -16.87 -0.46 12.54
N PRO A 245 -16.88 0.80 13.00
CA PRO A 245 -18.07 1.38 13.63
C PRO A 245 -19.21 1.48 12.62
N GLN A 246 -20.43 1.17 13.08
CA GLN A 246 -21.63 1.26 12.25
C GLN A 246 -21.99 2.74 11.97
N PRO A 247 -22.73 3.06 10.89
CA PRO A 247 -23.12 4.43 10.56
C PRO A 247 -23.66 5.20 11.78
N PRO A 248 -23.39 6.53 11.89
CA PRO A 248 -23.24 7.50 10.78
C PRO A 248 -21.81 7.93 10.41
N TYR A 249 -20.82 7.11 10.56
CA TYR A 249 -19.46 7.52 10.24
C TYR A 249 -19.24 7.68 8.72
N PRO A 250 -18.52 8.73 8.27
CA PRO A 250 -18.35 9.04 6.85
C PRO A 250 -17.32 8.12 6.13
N THR A 251 -16.91 7.04 6.75
CA THR A 251 -15.80 6.19 6.35
C THR A 251 -16.28 4.98 5.53
N ASN A 252 -17.15 5.19 4.57
CA ASN A 252 -17.68 4.14 3.70
C ASN A 252 -16.68 3.69 2.63
N ALA A 253 -16.80 2.43 2.25
CA ALA A 253 -16.07 1.75 1.20
C ALA A 253 -14.54 1.79 1.38
N PRO A 254 -14.01 0.98 2.31
CA PRO A 254 -12.58 0.72 2.42
C PRO A 254 -12.09 0.06 1.14
N CYS A 255 -11.22 0.73 0.39
CA CYS A 255 -10.78 0.24 -0.91
C CYS A 255 -9.31 -0.19 -0.90
N TRP A 256 -8.44 0.55 -0.24
CA TRP A 256 -6.99 0.30 -0.26
C TRP A 256 -6.46 0.06 1.15
N LEU A 257 -5.53 -0.89 1.29
CA LEU A 257 -5.01 -1.32 2.58
C LEU A 257 -3.49 -1.26 2.60
N ALA A 258 -2.94 -0.66 3.64
CA ALA A 258 -1.52 -0.69 3.93
C ALA A 258 -1.25 -1.23 5.34
N LYS A 259 -0.19 -2.04 5.49
CA LYS A 259 0.28 -2.55 6.78
C LYS A 259 1.22 -1.53 7.43
N GLY A 260 0.79 -1.01 8.57
CA GLY A 260 1.56 -0.09 9.39
C GLY A 260 2.57 -0.79 10.33
N PRO A 261 3.20 -0.03 11.25
CA PRO A 261 4.06 -0.60 12.28
C PRO A 261 3.28 -1.50 13.26
N GLY A 262 3.95 -2.48 13.86
CA GLY A 262 3.35 -3.36 14.87
C GLY A 262 2.04 -4.01 14.41
N SER A 263 0.96 -3.79 15.16
CA SER A 263 -0.39 -4.30 14.88
C SER A 263 -1.27 -3.37 14.03
N LEU A 264 -0.73 -2.25 13.53
CA LEU A 264 -1.50 -1.22 12.84
C LEU A 264 -1.80 -1.56 11.37
N TRP A 265 -2.98 -1.13 10.92
CA TRP A 265 -3.44 -1.21 9.54
C TRP A 265 -4.11 0.10 9.17
N TYR A 266 -3.86 0.57 7.95
CA TYR A 266 -4.44 1.78 7.40
C TYR A 266 -5.28 1.46 6.18
N SER A 267 -6.53 1.94 6.17
CA SER A 267 -7.46 1.74 5.07
C SER A 267 -7.83 3.06 4.43
N GLY A 268 -7.62 3.18 3.12
CA GLY A 268 -8.11 4.30 2.33
C GLY A 268 -9.57 4.09 1.94
N ASN A 269 -10.47 4.98 2.36
CA ASN A 269 -11.92 4.86 2.17
C ASN A 269 -12.39 5.78 1.05
N SER A 270 -12.79 5.21 -0.09
CA SER A 270 -12.98 5.98 -1.32
C SER A 270 -14.11 7.01 -1.23
N PRO A 271 -15.38 6.70 -1.07
CA PRO A 271 -16.38 7.75 -0.95
C PRO A 271 -16.32 8.47 0.41
N GLY A 272 -15.75 7.85 1.44
CA GLY A 272 -15.61 8.44 2.78
C GLY A 272 -14.57 9.54 2.87
N GLN A 273 -13.70 9.70 1.86
CA GLN A 273 -12.62 10.70 1.85
C GLN A 273 -11.80 10.69 3.15
N ALA A 274 -11.37 9.51 3.57
CA ALA A 274 -10.69 9.32 4.84
C ALA A 274 -9.69 8.17 4.81
N ILE A 275 -8.81 8.14 5.81
CA ILE A 275 -7.98 6.99 6.15
C ILE A 275 -8.47 6.47 7.49
N SER A 276 -8.95 5.23 7.54
CA SER A 276 -9.27 4.53 8.80
C SER A 276 -8.06 3.81 9.34
N ILE A 277 -7.90 3.83 10.66
CA ILE A 277 -6.81 3.19 11.40
C ILE A 277 -7.40 2.06 12.24
N PHE A 278 -6.80 0.89 12.15
CA PHE A 278 -7.19 -0.31 12.88
C PHE A 278 -6.00 -0.91 13.61
N PHE A 279 -6.26 -1.54 14.76
CA PHE A 279 -5.34 -2.48 15.42
C PHE A 279 -5.80 -3.90 15.15
N SER A 280 -4.85 -4.82 14.94
CA SER A 280 -5.13 -6.23 14.78
C SER A 280 -4.00 -7.10 15.33
N ASP A 281 -4.40 -8.20 15.99
CA ASP A 281 -3.50 -9.26 16.45
C ASP A 281 -3.32 -10.40 15.43
N GLY A 282 -3.95 -10.27 14.24
CA GLY A 282 -3.92 -11.28 13.18
C GLY A 282 -5.08 -12.27 13.21
N GLN A 283 -5.93 -12.26 14.24
CA GLN A 283 -7.14 -13.08 14.35
C GLN A 283 -8.40 -12.26 14.55
N GLY A 284 -8.24 -10.96 14.76
CA GLY A 284 -9.31 -9.98 14.93
C GLY A 284 -8.74 -8.58 14.86
N GLY A 285 -9.57 -7.60 15.15
CA GLY A 285 -9.11 -6.21 15.17
C GLY A 285 -10.19 -5.26 15.63
N THR A 286 -9.75 -4.05 15.96
CA THR A 286 -10.62 -2.95 16.40
C THR A 286 -10.31 -1.69 15.59
N PHE A 287 -11.37 -0.98 15.21
CA PHE A 287 -11.27 0.36 14.69
C PHE A 287 -10.72 1.30 15.79
N TYR A 288 -9.78 2.15 15.40
CA TYR A 288 -9.20 3.14 16.30
C TYR A 288 -9.77 4.54 16.01
N LYS A 289 -9.52 5.06 14.82
CA LYS A 289 -10.01 6.36 14.38
C LYS A 289 -9.92 6.53 12.87
N SER A 290 -10.44 7.64 12.36
CA SER A 290 -10.27 8.07 10.98
C SER A 290 -9.63 9.45 10.89
N VAL A 291 -8.88 9.66 9.79
CA VAL A 291 -8.28 10.94 9.41
C VAL A 291 -8.90 11.37 8.08
N SER A 292 -9.50 12.55 8.04
CA SER A 292 -10.14 13.08 6.84
C SER A 292 -9.12 13.45 5.76
N LEU A 293 -9.50 13.27 4.51
CA LEU A 293 -8.74 13.66 3.32
C LEU A 293 -9.52 14.73 2.54
N PRO A 294 -8.84 15.64 1.82
CA PRO A 294 -9.49 16.64 0.98
C PRO A 294 -9.89 16.08 -0.42
N GLY A 295 -10.17 14.79 -0.50
CA GLY A 295 -10.57 14.13 -1.73
C GLY A 295 -10.68 12.62 -1.58
N THR A 296 -11.01 11.97 -2.69
CA THR A 296 -11.26 10.53 -2.76
C THR A 296 -9.94 9.77 -2.94
N PRO A 297 -9.47 8.98 -1.96
CA PRO A 297 -8.26 8.19 -2.09
C PRO A 297 -8.37 7.18 -3.25
N THR A 298 -7.24 6.89 -3.89
CA THR A 298 -7.13 5.94 -5.02
C THR A 298 -6.00 4.92 -4.85
N ASP A 299 -5.13 5.07 -3.88
CA ASP A 299 -4.23 4.04 -3.33
C ASP A 299 -3.50 4.56 -2.08
N ILE A 300 -2.89 3.65 -1.30
CA ILE A 300 -2.21 3.97 -0.05
C ILE A 300 -1.01 3.03 0.17
N THR A 301 0.07 3.57 0.75
CA THR A 301 1.24 2.77 1.10
C THR A 301 1.93 3.30 2.36
N VAL A 302 2.68 2.45 3.04
CA VAL A 302 3.54 2.81 4.16
C VAL A 302 4.99 2.61 3.76
N SER A 303 5.85 3.56 4.14
CA SER A 303 7.29 3.50 3.88
C SER A 303 7.95 2.29 4.58
N ARG A 304 9.10 1.87 4.07
CA ARG A 304 9.81 0.69 4.60
C ARG A 304 10.24 0.87 6.06
N ASP A 305 10.71 2.06 6.42
CA ASP A 305 11.05 2.44 7.80
C ASP A 305 9.85 2.63 8.71
N ARG A 306 8.62 2.55 8.13
CA ARG A 306 7.33 2.70 8.79
C ARG A 306 7.09 4.05 9.48
N GLN A 307 7.82 5.07 9.07
CA GLN A 307 7.67 6.43 9.57
C GLN A 307 6.69 7.27 8.76
N TRP A 308 6.41 6.86 7.52
CA TRP A 308 5.60 7.63 6.58
C TRP A 308 4.49 6.80 5.98
N LEU A 309 3.36 7.45 5.75
CA LEU A 309 2.25 6.94 4.95
C LEU A 309 2.04 7.90 3.79
N ALA A 310 1.98 7.36 2.57
CA ALA A 310 1.57 8.12 1.38
C ALA A 310 0.20 7.65 0.92
N VAL A 311 -0.65 8.61 0.57
CA VAL A 311 -1.93 8.37 -0.07
C VAL A 311 -2.03 9.21 -1.33
N ILE A 312 -2.48 8.58 -2.41
CA ILE A 312 -2.90 9.28 -3.62
C ILE A 312 -4.41 9.44 -3.59
N TYR A 313 -4.90 10.60 -4.02
CA TYR A 313 -6.33 10.89 -4.02
C TYR A 313 -6.71 11.84 -5.16
N THR A 314 -7.96 11.76 -5.59
CA THR A 314 -8.54 12.75 -6.50
C THR A 314 -9.15 13.86 -5.65
N ALA A 315 -8.68 15.08 -5.83
CA ALA A 315 -9.09 16.23 -5.03
C ALA A 315 -10.57 16.57 -5.24
N ALA A 316 -11.28 16.88 -4.15
CA ALA A 316 -12.71 17.19 -4.19
C ALA A 316 -13.02 18.52 -4.90
N ASP A 317 -12.04 19.42 -5.01
CA ASP A 317 -12.14 20.69 -5.73
C ASP A 317 -12.00 20.56 -7.26
N GLY A 318 -11.83 19.33 -7.78
CA GLY A 318 -11.65 19.06 -9.21
C GLY A 318 -10.26 19.37 -9.75
N SER A 319 -9.28 19.71 -8.89
CA SER A 319 -7.91 20.03 -9.32
C SER A 319 -7.09 18.80 -9.76
N GLY A 320 -7.68 17.61 -9.73
CA GLY A 320 -7.08 16.35 -10.19
C GLY A 320 -6.38 15.55 -9.10
N GLY A 321 -5.46 14.69 -9.54
CA GLY A 321 -4.71 13.78 -8.68
C GLY A 321 -3.71 14.51 -7.79
N ARG A 322 -3.63 14.08 -6.52
CA ARG A 322 -2.72 14.58 -5.50
C ARG A 322 -2.05 13.44 -4.77
N VAL A 323 -0.89 13.73 -4.20
CA VAL A 323 -0.20 12.89 -3.23
C VAL A 323 -0.15 13.63 -1.91
N ALA A 324 -0.57 12.99 -0.82
CA ALA A 324 -0.33 13.48 0.53
C ALA A 324 0.55 12.50 1.30
N VAL A 325 1.44 13.03 2.13
CA VAL A 325 2.30 12.26 3.03
C VAL A 325 1.97 12.62 4.46
N PHE A 326 1.87 11.61 5.29
CA PHE A 326 1.64 11.69 6.73
C PHE A 326 2.82 11.08 7.47
N ALA A 327 3.20 11.68 8.59
CA ALA A 327 4.07 11.04 9.56
C ALA A 327 3.26 10.06 10.42
N ILE A 328 3.85 8.91 10.70
CA ILE A 328 3.28 7.89 11.59
C ILE A 328 4.04 8.00 12.91
N ASP A 329 3.34 8.32 14.00
CA ASP A 329 3.95 8.36 15.33
C ASP A 329 4.05 6.97 15.98
N ALA A 330 4.61 6.91 17.18
CA ALA A 330 4.79 5.65 17.92
C ALA A 330 3.47 4.94 18.29
N TYR A 331 2.35 5.64 18.26
CA TYR A 331 1.01 5.11 18.53
C TYR A 331 0.25 4.77 17.25
N GLY A 332 0.82 5.12 16.08
CA GLY A 332 0.20 4.94 14.77
C GLY A 332 -0.69 6.07 14.33
N ASP A 333 -0.64 7.20 15.02
CA ASP A 333 -1.36 8.39 14.65
C ASP A 333 -0.74 9.03 13.42
N LEU A 334 -1.61 9.55 12.55
CA LEU A 334 -1.23 10.20 11.31
C LEU A 334 -1.25 11.71 11.47
N SER A 335 -0.11 12.34 11.24
CA SER A 335 0.02 13.80 11.17
C SER A 335 0.33 14.23 9.74
N PRO A 336 -0.45 15.14 9.12
CA PRO A 336 -0.16 15.64 7.77
C PRO A 336 1.23 16.29 7.72
N VAL A 337 2.01 15.93 6.71
CA VAL A 337 3.37 16.42 6.52
C VAL A 337 3.47 17.30 5.29
N ALA A 338 3.08 16.78 4.13
CA ALA A 338 3.15 17.51 2.88
C ALA A 338 2.11 17.00 1.88
N THR A 339 1.69 17.89 0.99
CA THR A 339 0.80 17.55 -0.12
C THR A 339 1.36 18.13 -1.42
N SER A 340 1.31 17.35 -2.50
CA SER A 340 1.77 17.80 -3.81
C SER A 340 0.91 18.94 -4.36
N SER A 341 1.52 19.82 -5.17
CA SER A 341 0.76 20.73 -6.03
C SER A 341 0.02 19.98 -7.14
N PRO A 342 -1.04 20.56 -7.77
CA PRO A 342 -1.64 20.00 -8.99
C PRO A 342 -0.61 19.97 -10.11
N ILE A 343 -0.62 18.88 -10.88
CA ILE A 343 0.26 18.72 -12.05
C ILE A 343 -0.50 18.39 -13.34
N GLY A 344 -1.82 18.61 -13.34
CA GLY A 344 -2.66 18.39 -14.54
C GLY A 344 -3.05 16.93 -14.80
N VAL A 345 -2.75 16.01 -13.87
CA VAL A 345 -3.16 14.60 -13.95
C VAL A 345 -4.52 14.45 -13.29
N ALA A 346 -5.49 13.87 -14.00
CA ALA A 346 -6.87 13.74 -13.49
C ALA A 346 -6.97 12.81 -12.26
N ALA A 347 -6.28 11.68 -12.31
CA ALA A 347 -6.20 10.72 -11.20
C ALA A 347 -4.89 9.94 -11.28
N PHE A 348 -4.38 9.49 -10.14
CA PHE A 348 -3.22 8.61 -10.04
C PHE A 348 -3.65 7.15 -9.78
N SER A 349 -2.75 6.20 -10.10
CA SER A 349 -2.92 4.77 -9.77
C SER A 349 -1.63 4.17 -9.28
N GLY A 350 -1.69 3.45 -8.16
CA GLY A 350 -0.54 2.90 -7.48
C GLY A 350 0.30 3.96 -6.79
N VAL A 351 0.79 3.67 -5.59
CA VAL A 351 1.72 4.53 -4.86
C VAL A 351 2.79 3.71 -4.15
N ALA A 352 4.04 4.14 -4.21
CA ALA A 352 5.17 3.50 -3.55
C ALA A 352 6.15 4.51 -3.00
N PHE A 353 6.86 4.13 -1.94
CA PHE A 353 8.06 4.84 -1.48
C PHE A 353 9.32 4.20 -2.07
N SER A 354 10.34 5.04 -2.35
CA SER A 354 11.72 4.65 -2.57
C SER A 354 12.60 5.41 -1.57
N GLN A 355 13.30 4.66 -0.70
CA GLN A 355 14.10 5.21 0.40
C GLN A 355 15.53 4.71 0.32
#